data_b68229af9dbeb2356bd48be63e5174f4
#
_entry.id   b68229af9dbeb2356bd48be63e5174f4
#
_cell.length_a   1.000
_cell.length_b   1.000
_cell.length_c   1.000
_cell.angle_alpha   90.00
_cell.angle_beta   90.00
_cell.angle_gamma   90.00
#
_symmetry.space_group_name_H-M   'P 1'
#
loop_
_entity.id
_entity.type
_entity.pdbx_description
1 polymer ?
#
loop_
_entity_poly.entity_id
_entity_poly.type
_entity_poly.pdbx_seq_one_letter_code
_entity_poly.pdbx_strand_id
1 'polypeptide(L)'
;KNYRYTNMNLDGKINRGAYVVTLNSKDPNANLKLAASGVINENNPSVKVNGSIIKLDLQKLGFYAKPMIIAGNLDGDFSNLNPDFLNGTLSLNNFAISDTKEVFPLQNIFVKAVSTDSLNQIILNSQIADLDLSGKYKLSQIFDALQQTVNQYYQFQPKSKQKINPHQYFSFNATVKDDDLIRKFVPELKSFETITLNGNYDADTQKLEVDGKMPQVLYGENEIENAVLKITNENNALQYNLNVASLKSASFALN
;
A
#
# COMPACT_ATOMS: atom_id res chain seq x y z
N LYS A 1 -24.93 0.15 -4.71
CA LYS A 1 -26.04 -0.50 -3.96
C LYS A 1 -26.31 0.33 -2.72
N ASN A 2 -27.57 0.67 -2.45
CA ASN A 2 -27.95 1.36 -1.21
C ASN A 2 -28.08 0.31 -0.10
N TYR A 3 -27.06 0.21 0.79
CA TYR A 3 -27.15 -0.61 1.99
C TYR A 3 -27.86 0.18 3.10
N ARG A 4 -28.80 -0.44 3.77
CA ARG A 4 -29.49 0.16 4.92
C ARG A 4 -28.88 -0.38 6.21
N TYR A 5 -28.16 0.47 6.90
CA TYR A 5 -27.58 0.15 8.21
C TYR A 5 -28.68 0.06 9.27
N THR A 6 -28.51 -0.85 10.22
CA THR A 6 -29.40 -1.06 11.37
C THR A 6 -28.59 -1.11 12.66
N ASN A 7 -29.25 -0.81 13.80
CA ASN A 7 -28.61 -0.89 15.12
C ASN A 7 -27.29 -0.13 15.24
N MET A 8 -27.26 1.07 14.65
CA MET A 8 -26.10 1.95 14.64
C MET A 8 -26.37 3.17 15.50
N ASN A 9 -25.46 3.48 16.41
CA ASN A 9 -25.45 4.68 17.20
C ASN A 9 -24.19 5.50 16.91
N LEU A 10 -24.39 6.73 16.48
CA LEU A 10 -23.33 7.71 16.25
C LEU A 10 -23.56 8.88 17.19
N ASP A 11 -22.59 9.14 18.05
CA ASP A 11 -22.53 10.32 18.92
C ASP A 11 -21.31 11.15 18.57
N GLY A 12 -21.45 12.46 18.50
CA GLY A 12 -20.36 13.31 18.12
C GLY A 12 -20.58 14.79 18.44
N LYS A 13 -19.47 15.49 18.63
CA LYS A 13 -19.42 16.93 18.83
C LYS A 13 -18.39 17.54 17.91
N ILE A 14 -18.75 18.69 17.31
CA ILE A 14 -17.85 19.50 16.51
C ILE A 14 -17.86 20.91 17.07
N ASN A 15 -16.67 21.45 17.35
CA ASN A 15 -16.51 22.81 17.82
C ASN A 15 -15.28 23.46 17.15
N ARG A 16 -15.50 24.52 16.38
CA ARG A 16 -14.43 25.25 15.67
C ARG A 16 -13.46 24.36 14.88
N GLY A 17 -14.01 23.32 14.22
CA GLY A 17 -13.22 22.37 13.45
C GLY A 17 -12.65 21.19 14.25
N ALA A 18 -12.55 21.27 15.57
CA ALA A 18 -12.24 20.12 16.41
C ALA A 18 -13.46 19.21 16.55
N TYR A 19 -13.25 17.89 16.45
CA TYR A 19 -14.31 16.90 16.56
C TYR A 19 -13.96 15.77 17.52
N VAL A 20 -14.99 15.21 18.13
CA VAL A 20 -14.94 13.93 18.84
C VAL A 20 -16.16 13.14 18.41
N VAL A 21 -15.96 11.91 17.99
CA VAL A 21 -17.01 11.02 17.48
C VAL A 21 -16.85 9.63 18.06
N THR A 22 -17.96 9.02 18.44
CA THR A 22 -18.03 7.59 18.77
C THR A 22 -19.08 6.92 17.90
N LEU A 23 -18.71 5.78 17.33
CA LEU A 23 -19.58 4.93 16.52
C LEU A 23 -19.68 3.56 17.17
N ASN A 24 -20.88 3.14 17.49
CA ASN A 24 -21.18 1.81 18.00
C ASN A 24 -22.24 1.18 17.09
N SER A 25 -21.87 0.17 16.35
CA SER A 25 -22.74 -0.53 15.43
C SER A 25 -22.84 -2.00 15.79
N LYS A 26 -24.06 -2.51 15.82
CA LYS A 26 -24.41 -3.93 15.94
C LYS A 26 -25.15 -4.42 14.68
N ASP A 27 -24.91 -3.76 13.56
CA ASP A 27 -25.43 -4.18 12.28
C ASP A 27 -24.83 -5.55 11.89
N PRO A 28 -25.59 -6.49 11.32
CA PRO A 28 -25.12 -7.84 11.02
C PRO A 28 -23.97 -7.87 10.00
N ASN A 29 -23.78 -6.82 9.18
CA ASN A 29 -22.73 -6.70 8.21
C ASN A 29 -21.70 -5.59 8.53
N ALA A 30 -21.96 -4.79 9.57
CA ALA A 30 -21.07 -3.72 10.04
C ALA A 30 -21.06 -3.67 11.56
N ASN A 31 -20.55 -4.70 12.23
CA ASN A 31 -20.44 -4.78 13.66
C ASN A 31 -19.08 -4.24 14.11
N LEU A 32 -19.07 -3.05 14.74
CA LEU A 32 -17.82 -2.37 15.09
C LEU A 32 -18.04 -1.33 16.19
N LYS A 33 -16.96 -0.97 16.88
CA LYS A 33 -16.89 0.15 17.82
C LYS A 33 -15.68 1.00 17.47
N LEU A 34 -15.90 2.29 17.21
CA LEU A 34 -14.84 3.24 16.89
C LEU A 34 -15.00 4.48 17.76
N ALA A 35 -13.87 5.03 18.19
CA ALA A 35 -13.77 6.35 18.76
C ALA A 35 -12.75 7.15 17.97
N ALA A 36 -13.12 8.34 17.54
CA ALA A 36 -12.23 9.22 16.81
C ALA A 36 -12.31 10.65 17.31
N SER A 37 -11.17 11.33 17.27
CA SER A 37 -11.08 12.78 17.55
C SER A 37 -10.03 13.38 16.64
N GLY A 38 -10.12 14.69 16.42
CA GLY A 38 -9.15 15.37 15.57
C GLY A 38 -9.61 16.77 15.21
N VAL A 39 -9.02 17.30 14.14
CA VAL A 39 -9.33 18.63 13.61
C VAL A 39 -9.60 18.52 12.12
N ILE A 40 -10.72 19.09 11.69
CA ILE A 40 -11.04 19.29 10.27
C ILE A 40 -10.36 20.60 9.86
N ASN A 41 -9.32 20.48 9.06
CA ASN A 41 -8.56 21.61 8.52
C ASN A 41 -8.12 21.24 7.10
N GLU A 42 -8.22 22.18 6.16
CA GLU A 42 -7.90 21.91 4.74
C GLU A 42 -6.42 21.56 4.53
N ASN A 43 -5.52 22.17 5.29
CA ASN A 43 -4.07 21.98 5.10
C ASN A 43 -3.51 20.88 6.02
N ASN A 44 -3.99 20.81 7.26
CA ASN A 44 -3.46 19.95 8.31
C ASN A 44 -4.59 19.19 9.03
N PRO A 45 -5.36 18.34 8.33
CA PRO A 45 -6.39 17.53 8.98
C PRO A 45 -5.73 16.51 9.90
N SER A 46 -6.24 16.36 11.13
CA SER A 46 -5.71 15.37 12.07
C SER A 46 -6.77 14.37 12.50
N VAL A 47 -6.32 13.18 12.88
CA VAL A 47 -7.18 12.14 13.44
C VAL A 47 -6.42 11.32 14.48
N LYS A 48 -7.06 11.11 15.61
CA LYS A 48 -6.76 10.02 16.53
C LYS A 48 -7.94 9.09 16.52
N VAL A 49 -7.74 7.82 16.19
CA VAL A 49 -8.80 6.83 16.09
C VAL A 49 -8.38 5.54 16.75
N ASN A 50 -9.27 4.96 17.54
CA ASN A 50 -9.11 3.59 18.02
C ASN A 50 -10.44 2.85 17.95
N GLY A 51 -10.37 1.53 17.90
CA GLY A 51 -11.55 0.72 17.92
C GLY A 51 -11.36 -0.72 17.52
N SER A 52 -12.47 -1.43 17.52
CA SER A 52 -12.55 -2.82 17.13
C SER A 52 -13.60 -3.03 16.04
N ILE A 53 -13.22 -3.78 15.04
CA ILE A 53 -14.07 -4.29 13.97
C ILE A 53 -14.32 -5.76 14.28
N ILE A 54 -15.52 -6.10 14.72
CA ILE A 54 -15.91 -7.49 14.97
C ILE A 54 -16.24 -8.17 13.63
N LYS A 55 -16.90 -7.43 12.76
CA LYS A 55 -17.24 -7.87 11.40
C LYS A 55 -17.54 -6.68 10.51
N LEU A 56 -16.89 -6.60 9.36
CA LEU A 56 -17.25 -5.66 8.30
C LEU A 56 -17.30 -6.42 6.96
N ASP A 57 -18.51 -6.73 6.48
CA ASP A 57 -18.75 -7.47 5.25
C ASP A 57 -18.76 -6.52 4.07
N LEU A 58 -17.62 -6.39 3.42
CA LEU A 58 -17.41 -5.42 2.33
C LEU A 58 -18.30 -5.70 1.12
N GLN A 59 -18.64 -6.96 0.86
CA GLN A 59 -19.53 -7.31 -0.24
C GLN A 59 -20.97 -6.89 0.05
N LYS A 60 -21.50 -7.21 1.23
CA LYS A 60 -22.85 -6.85 1.64
C LYS A 60 -23.05 -5.35 1.72
N LEU A 61 -22.01 -4.64 2.17
CA LEU A 61 -22.00 -3.19 2.25
C LEU A 61 -21.82 -2.50 0.87
N GLY A 62 -21.43 -3.26 -0.16
CA GLY A 62 -21.27 -2.74 -1.53
C GLY A 62 -19.90 -2.12 -1.81
N PHE A 63 -18.91 -2.29 -0.92
CA PHE A 63 -17.55 -1.78 -1.10
C PHE A 63 -16.67 -2.69 -1.94
N TYR A 64 -16.99 -3.99 -1.99
CA TYR A 64 -16.23 -4.96 -2.78
C TYR A 64 -17.16 -5.93 -3.51
N ALA A 65 -16.75 -6.40 -4.69
CA ALA A 65 -17.63 -7.23 -5.54
C ALA A 65 -17.69 -8.70 -5.10
N LYS A 66 -16.61 -9.21 -4.51
CA LYS A 66 -16.51 -10.60 -4.05
C LYS A 66 -16.72 -10.70 -2.54
N PRO A 67 -17.06 -11.88 -1.97
CA PRO A 67 -17.11 -12.08 -0.52
C PRO A 67 -15.80 -11.67 0.14
N MET A 68 -15.87 -10.73 1.06
CA MET A 68 -14.74 -10.25 1.85
C MET A 68 -15.25 -9.66 3.16
N ILE A 69 -14.81 -10.24 4.25
CA ILE A 69 -15.10 -9.78 5.61
C ILE A 69 -13.78 -9.42 6.27
N ILE A 70 -13.74 -8.29 6.94
CA ILE A 70 -12.59 -7.88 7.73
C ILE A 70 -12.97 -7.79 9.20
N ALA A 71 -12.02 -8.16 10.07
CA ALA A 71 -12.12 -8.05 11.52
C ALA A 71 -10.75 -7.69 12.10
N GLY A 72 -10.71 -7.09 13.28
CA GLY A 72 -9.48 -6.73 13.97
C GLY A 72 -9.60 -5.46 14.79
N ASN A 73 -8.48 -5.03 15.37
CA ASN A 73 -8.40 -3.79 16.12
C ASN A 73 -7.55 -2.78 15.36
N LEU A 74 -7.94 -1.52 15.44
CA LEU A 74 -7.19 -0.42 14.85
C LEU A 74 -6.86 0.62 15.91
N ASP A 75 -5.66 1.19 15.81
CA ASP A 75 -5.20 2.34 16.55
C ASP A 75 -4.41 3.24 15.62
N GLY A 76 -4.85 4.47 15.47
CA GLY A 76 -4.24 5.45 14.58
C GLY A 76 -4.13 6.81 15.28
N ASP A 77 -2.98 7.46 15.09
CA ASP A 77 -2.72 8.80 15.61
C ASP A 77 -1.95 9.60 14.55
N PHE A 78 -2.68 10.41 13.79
CA PHE A 78 -2.13 11.25 12.74
C PHE A 78 -2.31 12.72 13.09
N SER A 79 -1.20 13.39 13.31
CA SER A 79 -1.16 14.85 13.47
C SER A 79 -1.43 15.59 12.17
N ASN A 80 -1.18 14.92 11.04
CA ASN A 80 -1.50 15.40 9.70
C ASN A 80 -1.84 14.24 8.76
N LEU A 81 -3.02 14.29 8.15
CA LEU A 81 -3.51 13.30 7.18
C LEU A 81 -3.32 13.73 5.71
N ASN A 82 -2.79 14.92 5.46
CA ASN A 82 -2.46 15.31 4.09
C ASN A 82 -1.39 14.34 3.53
N PRO A 83 -1.64 13.64 2.41
CA PRO A 83 -0.69 12.67 1.88
C PRO A 83 0.72 13.22 1.66
N ASP A 84 0.83 14.49 1.27
CA ASP A 84 2.11 15.15 0.99
C ASP A 84 2.86 15.61 2.26
N PHE A 85 2.18 15.57 3.40
CA PHE A 85 2.68 15.96 4.72
C PHE A 85 2.24 14.96 5.79
N LEU A 86 2.07 13.71 5.42
CA LEU A 86 1.54 12.66 6.28
C LEU A 86 2.44 12.48 7.51
N ASN A 87 1.84 12.56 8.71
CA ASN A 87 2.59 12.46 9.95
C ASN A 87 1.76 11.75 11.02
N GLY A 88 2.22 10.59 11.45
CA GLY A 88 1.52 9.77 12.44
C GLY A 88 1.80 8.29 12.31
N THR A 89 0.97 7.51 12.99
CA THR A 89 1.07 6.04 13.03
C THR A 89 -0.30 5.39 12.86
N LEU A 90 -0.31 4.19 12.29
CA LEU A 90 -1.45 3.29 12.26
C LEU A 90 -0.99 1.88 12.65
N SER A 91 -1.68 1.29 13.62
CA SER A 91 -1.51 -0.12 13.99
C SER A 91 -2.83 -0.86 13.77
N LEU A 92 -2.77 -1.94 13.02
CA LEU A 92 -3.85 -2.91 12.90
C LEU A 92 -3.40 -4.18 13.60
N ASN A 93 -4.12 -4.57 14.65
CA ASN A 93 -3.74 -5.71 15.50
C ASN A 93 -4.80 -6.80 15.43
N ASN A 94 -4.36 -8.06 15.43
CA ASN A 94 -5.24 -9.22 15.29
C ASN A 94 -6.18 -9.08 14.09
N PHE A 95 -5.63 -8.52 13.00
CA PHE A 95 -6.41 -8.27 11.80
C PHE A 95 -6.57 -9.56 11.01
N ALA A 96 -7.73 -9.76 10.44
CA ALA A 96 -8.01 -10.89 9.58
C ALA A 96 -8.91 -10.47 8.41
N ILE A 97 -8.64 -11.09 7.27
CA ILE A 97 -9.51 -11.07 6.11
C ILE A 97 -10.11 -12.47 5.98
N SER A 98 -11.41 -12.56 5.75
CA SER A 98 -12.07 -13.84 5.49
C SER A 98 -13.02 -13.74 4.31
N ASP A 99 -13.25 -14.87 3.67
CA ASP A 99 -14.34 -15.05 2.74
C ASP A 99 -15.35 -16.06 3.31
N THR A 100 -16.16 -16.71 2.47
CA THR A 100 -17.14 -17.69 2.88
C THR A 100 -16.53 -19.03 3.28
N LYS A 101 -15.23 -19.26 3.03
CA LYS A 101 -14.55 -20.54 3.18
C LYS A 101 -13.37 -20.52 4.13
N GLU A 102 -12.59 -19.44 4.10
CA GLU A 102 -11.27 -19.34 4.71
C GLU A 102 -11.07 -18.04 5.47
N VAL A 103 -10.21 -18.10 6.48
CA VAL A 103 -9.77 -16.94 7.27
C VAL A 103 -8.27 -16.79 7.10
N PHE A 104 -7.84 -15.60 6.69
CA PHE A 104 -6.44 -15.22 6.50
C PHE A 104 -6.06 -14.22 7.60
N PRO A 105 -5.37 -14.68 8.65
CA PRO A 105 -4.88 -13.78 9.68
C PRO A 105 -3.73 -12.93 9.12
N LEU A 106 -3.80 -11.62 9.33
CA LEU A 106 -2.74 -10.66 8.98
C LEU A 106 -1.93 -10.23 10.19
N GLN A 107 -2.20 -10.83 11.38
CA GLN A 107 -1.54 -10.52 12.63
C GLN A 107 -1.49 -9.01 12.89
N ASN A 108 -0.34 -8.39 12.66
CA ASN A 108 -0.13 -6.97 12.90
C ASN A 108 0.34 -6.28 11.62
N ILE A 109 -0.26 -5.14 11.32
CA ILE A 109 0.19 -4.21 10.30
C ILE A 109 0.52 -2.90 11.01
N PHE A 110 1.72 -2.39 10.78
CA PHE A 110 2.18 -1.14 11.35
C PHE A 110 2.61 -0.19 10.24
N VAL A 111 2.07 1.02 10.26
CA VAL A 111 2.47 2.10 9.37
C VAL A 111 2.93 3.28 10.21
N LYS A 112 4.09 3.83 9.89
CA LYS A 112 4.59 5.08 10.44
C LYS A 112 4.90 6.03 9.31
N ALA A 113 4.40 7.23 9.41
CA ALA A 113 4.73 8.32 8.51
C ALA A 113 5.31 9.49 9.30
N VAL A 114 6.36 10.07 8.76
CA VAL A 114 7.00 11.28 9.30
C VAL A 114 7.18 12.26 8.15
N SER A 115 6.77 13.50 8.36
CA SER A 115 6.99 14.59 7.42
C SER A 115 7.58 15.79 8.13
N THR A 116 8.68 16.29 7.58
CA THR A 116 9.38 17.51 7.98
C THR A 116 9.63 18.39 6.77
N ASP A 117 10.20 19.57 6.96
CA ASP A 117 10.55 20.46 5.84
C ASP A 117 11.58 19.85 4.88
N SER A 118 12.42 18.92 5.37
CA SER A 118 13.53 18.34 4.62
C SER A 118 13.37 16.88 4.26
N LEU A 119 12.49 16.14 4.96
CA LEU A 119 12.38 14.68 4.82
C LEU A 119 10.94 14.24 5.00
N ASN A 120 10.49 13.38 4.11
CA ASN A 120 9.32 12.54 4.27
C ASN A 120 9.77 11.08 4.38
N GLN A 121 9.19 10.32 5.30
CA GLN A 121 9.42 8.89 5.44
C GLN A 121 8.10 8.16 5.67
N ILE A 122 7.93 7.02 5.00
CA ILE A 122 6.85 6.08 5.26
C ILE A 122 7.46 4.71 5.49
N ILE A 123 7.16 4.13 6.64
CA ILE A 123 7.53 2.77 7.00
C ILE A 123 6.24 1.94 7.09
N LEU A 124 6.20 0.83 6.38
CA LEU A 124 5.19 -0.22 6.51
C LEU A 124 5.88 -1.49 6.97
N ASN A 125 5.36 -2.11 8.03
CA ASN A 125 5.76 -3.45 8.45
C ASN A 125 4.51 -4.33 8.54
N SER A 126 4.52 -5.46 7.89
CA SER A 126 3.44 -6.44 7.95
C SER A 126 3.93 -7.86 7.73
N GLN A 127 3.02 -8.82 7.91
CA GLN A 127 3.28 -10.22 7.60
C GLN A 127 3.58 -10.42 6.11
N ILE A 128 2.92 -9.68 5.23
CA ILE A 128 2.96 -9.88 3.77
C ILE A 128 3.96 -8.99 3.05
N ALA A 129 4.28 -7.81 3.61
CA ALA A 129 5.20 -6.87 2.97
C ALA A 129 5.81 -5.90 3.98
N ASP A 130 7.03 -5.45 3.70
CA ASP A 130 7.65 -4.32 4.35
C ASP A 130 8.01 -3.25 3.31
N LEU A 131 7.95 -1.98 3.70
CA LEU A 131 8.36 -0.84 2.89
C LEU A 131 9.04 0.20 3.78
N ASP A 132 10.16 0.72 3.33
CA ASP A 132 10.74 1.99 3.78
C ASP A 132 10.89 2.90 2.56
N LEU A 133 10.16 4.01 2.55
CA LEU A 133 10.21 5.03 1.53
C LEU A 133 10.66 6.33 2.19
N SER A 134 11.79 6.88 1.77
CA SER A 134 12.43 8.03 2.42
C SER A 134 12.97 9.02 1.40
N GLY A 135 12.78 10.32 1.63
CA GLY A 135 13.25 11.37 0.74
C GLY A 135 12.45 12.66 0.85
N LYS A 136 12.65 13.56 -0.09
CA LYS A 136 11.84 14.78 -0.24
C LYS A 136 10.91 14.61 -1.43
N TYR A 137 9.68 14.23 -1.18
CA TYR A 137 8.70 13.92 -2.21
C TYR A 137 7.29 14.36 -1.80
N LYS A 138 6.41 14.45 -2.78
CA LYS A 138 4.97 14.52 -2.58
C LYS A 138 4.36 13.17 -2.92
N LEU A 139 3.77 12.50 -1.94
CA LEU A 139 3.20 11.17 -2.14
C LEU A 139 2.15 11.16 -3.26
N SER A 140 1.35 12.22 -3.35
CA SER A 140 0.35 12.40 -4.42
C SER A 140 0.95 12.49 -5.83
N GLN A 141 2.25 12.72 -5.97
CA GLN A 141 2.93 12.99 -7.24
C GLN A 141 3.99 11.95 -7.62
N ILE A 142 4.29 10.97 -6.76
CA ILE A 142 5.33 9.96 -7.02
C ILE A 142 5.09 9.22 -8.33
N PHE A 143 3.87 8.74 -8.55
CA PHE A 143 3.53 8.01 -9.76
C PHE A 143 3.71 8.86 -11.02
N ASP A 144 3.19 10.08 -11.00
CA ASP A 144 3.31 11.01 -12.13
C ASP A 144 4.77 11.40 -12.40
N ALA A 145 5.59 11.56 -11.35
CA ALA A 145 7.02 11.87 -11.49
C ALA A 145 7.79 10.72 -12.15
N LEU A 146 7.56 9.49 -11.69
CA LEU A 146 8.14 8.30 -12.32
C LEU A 146 7.68 8.14 -13.77
N GLN A 147 6.38 8.30 -14.03
CA GLN A 147 5.81 8.23 -15.36
C GLN A 147 6.42 9.30 -16.29
N GLN A 148 6.59 10.52 -15.81
CA GLN A 148 7.19 11.58 -16.60
C GLN A 148 8.64 11.24 -16.98
N THR A 149 9.42 10.69 -16.06
CA THR A 149 10.80 10.25 -16.34
C THR A 149 10.84 9.12 -17.37
N VAL A 150 10.00 8.09 -17.21
CA VAL A 150 9.92 6.98 -18.18
C VAL A 150 9.45 7.46 -19.56
N ASN A 151 8.46 8.38 -19.61
CA ASN A 151 7.93 8.92 -20.86
C ASN A 151 8.93 9.78 -21.67
N GLN A 152 10.07 10.19 -21.08
CA GLN A 152 11.15 10.82 -21.84
C GLN A 152 11.82 9.83 -22.80
N TYR A 153 11.83 8.55 -22.45
CA TYR A 153 12.44 7.48 -23.23
C TYR A 153 11.41 6.68 -24.03
N TYR A 154 10.24 6.39 -23.43
CA TYR A 154 9.19 5.57 -24.02
C TYR A 154 7.83 6.17 -23.70
N GLN A 155 7.08 6.58 -24.71
CA GLN A 155 5.73 7.13 -24.54
C GLN A 155 4.70 6.01 -24.42
N PHE A 156 4.59 5.40 -23.25
CA PHE A 156 3.60 4.35 -23.01
C PHE A 156 2.19 4.90 -22.70
N GLN A 157 2.08 6.12 -22.20
CA GLN A 157 0.82 6.71 -21.78
C GLN A 157 0.77 8.22 -22.10
N PRO A 158 -0.43 8.82 -22.21
CA PRO A 158 -0.58 10.26 -22.35
C PRO A 158 0.15 11.00 -21.22
N LYS A 159 0.75 12.13 -21.55
CA LYS A 159 1.42 12.97 -20.53
C LYS A 159 0.44 13.35 -19.44
N SER A 160 0.82 13.16 -18.18
CA SER A 160 0.06 13.70 -17.05
C SER A 160 -0.08 15.22 -17.21
N LYS A 161 -1.28 15.74 -16.96
CA LYS A 161 -1.55 17.18 -16.96
C LYS A 161 -1.18 17.84 -15.64
N GLN A 162 -0.81 17.06 -14.64
CA GLN A 162 -0.48 17.55 -13.31
C GLN A 162 0.91 18.21 -13.32
N LYS A 163 1.01 19.40 -12.76
CA LYS A 163 2.29 20.09 -12.57
C LYS A 163 3.04 19.41 -11.42
N ILE A 164 4.08 18.67 -11.75
CA ILE A 164 4.90 17.95 -10.79
C ILE A 164 5.91 18.91 -10.17
N ASN A 165 6.16 18.76 -8.85
CA ASN A 165 7.26 19.47 -8.21
C ASN A 165 8.60 18.98 -8.81
N PRO A 166 9.42 19.84 -9.39
CA PRO A 166 10.65 19.41 -10.04
C PRO A 166 11.71 18.88 -9.05
N HIS A 167 11.67 19.33 -7.79
CA HIS A 167 12.67 19.00 -6.79
C HIS A 167 12.20 17.86 -5.88
N GLN A 168 12.06 16.66 -6.44
CA GLN A 168 11.70 15.47 -5.70
C GLN A 168 12.79 14.40 -5.81
N TYR A 169 13.15 13.82 -4.67
CA TYR A 169 14.00 12.64 -4.61
C TYR A 169 13.51 11.70 -3.53
N PHE A 170 13.69 10.40 -3.74
CA PHE A 170 13.40 9.38 -2.75
C PHE A 170 14.22 8.11 -2.98
N SER A 171 14.40 7.37 -1.91
CA SER A 171 14.84 5.98 -1.94
C SER A 171 13.75 5.09 -1.35
N PHE A 172 13.69 3.85 -1.80
CA PHE A 172 12.80 2.87 -1.22
C PHE A 172 13.45 1.51 -1.10
N ASN A 173 13.06 0.79 -0.06
CA ASN A 173 13.33 -0.63 0.13
C ASN A 173 12.00 -1.32 0.38
N ALA A 174 11.68 -2.29 -0.44
CA ALA A 174 10.44 -3.05 -0.33
C ALA A 174 10.73 -4.54 -0.35
N THR A 175 9.99 -5.29 0.46
CA THR A 175 9.97 -6.74 0.42
C THR A 175 8.54 -7.24 0.32
N VAL A 176 8.34 -8.32 -0.43
CA VAL A 176 7.08 -9.07 -0.47
C VAL A 176 7.37 -10.49 -0.02
N LYS A 177 6.65 -10.93 1.00
CA LYS A 177 6.84 -12.22 1.67
C LYS A 177 5.78 -13.20 1.21
N ASP A 178 6.12 -14.48 1.09
CA ASP A 178 5.13 -15.51 0.73
C ASP A 178 4.05 -15.65 1.81
N ASP A 179 2.81 -15.53 1.40
CA ASP A 179 1.66 -15.59 2.30
C ASP A 179 0.41 -16.09 1.57
N ASP A 180 -0.43 -16.84 2.28
CA ASP A 180 -1.67 -17.41 1.75
C ASP A 180 -2.63 -16.34 1.23
N LEU A 181 -2.64 -15.16 1.86
CA LEU A 181 -3.47 -14.05 1.41
C LEU A 181 -3.09 -13.57 0.02
N ILE A 182 -1.79 -13.49 -0.30
CA ILE A 182 -1.32 -13.11 -1.64
C ILE A 182 -1.81 -14.13 -2.66
N ARG A 183 -1.67 -15.43 -2.36
CA ARG A 183 -2.17 -16.51 -3.22
C ARG A 183 -3.68 -16.48 -3.42
N LYS A 184 -4.42 -16.01 -2.41
CA LYS A 184 -5.88 -15.82 -2.53
C LYS A 184 -6.26 -14.78 -3.59
N PHE A 185 -5.49 -13.69 -3.71
CA PHE A 185 -5.72 -12.64 -4.71
C PHE A 185 -5.11 -12.98 -6.07
N VAL A 186 -4.07 -13.82 -6.09
CA VAL A 186 -3.37 -14.28 -7.29
C VAL A 186 -3.40 -15.81 -7.33
N PRO A 187 -4.52 -16.45 -7.72
CA PRO A 187 -4.71 -17.89 -7.57
C PRO A 187 -3.71 -18.77 -8.34
N GLU A 188 -3.12 -18.26 -9.42
CA GLU A 188 -2.11 -18.99 -10.19
C GLU A 188 -0.73 -18.94 -9.52
N LEU A 189 -0.50 -18.05 -8.55
CA LEU A 189 0.71 -17.99 -7.77
C LEU A 189 0.69 -19.10 -6.71
N LYS A 190 1.49 -20.14 -6.88
CA LYS A 190 1.53 -21.29 -5.98
C LYS A 190 2.47 -21.10 -4.79
N SER A 191 3.65 -20.54 -5.07
CA SER A 191 4.64 -20.19 -4.04
C SER A 191 5.65 -19.18 -4.61
N PHE A 192 6.33 -18.48 -3.72
CA PHE A 192 7.50 -17.68 -4.07
C PHE A 192 8.40 -17.46 -2.84
N GLU A 193 9.69 -17.27 -3.06
CA GLU A 193 10.56 -16.78 -2.02
C GLU A 193 10.47 -15.26 -1.92
N THR A 194 10.92 -14.70 -0.80
CA THR A 194 10.85 -13.26 -0.54
C THR A 194 11.41 -12.45 -1.72
N ILE A 195 10.55 -11.64 -2.30
CA ILE A 195 10.90 -10.71 -3.38
C ILE A 195 11.39 -9.41 -2.75
N THR A 196 12.53 -8.91 -3.22
CA THR A 196 13.06 -7.62 -2.76
C THR A 196 13.13 -6.63 -3.91
N LEU A 197 12.81 -5.38 -3.62
CA LEU A 197 12.88 -4.27 -4.56
C LEU A 197 13.47 -3.06 -3.85
N ASN A 198 14.57 -2.53 -4.40
CA ASN A 198 15.21 -1.33 -3.90
C ASN A 198 15.34 -0.32 -5.03
N GLY A 199 15.30 0.96 -4.73
CA GLY A 199 15.50 1.96 -5.77
C GLY A 199 15.72 3.36 -5.26
N ASN A 200 16.18 4.20 -6.16
CA ASN A 200 16.40 5.61 -5.97
C ASN A 200 15.82 6.39 -7.14
N TYR A 201 15.23 7.51 -6.82
CA TYR A 201 14.74 8.47 -7.80
C TYR A 201 15.18 9.87 -7.43
N ASP A 202 15.59 10.65 -8.41
CA ASP A 202 15.94 12.05 -8.28
C ASP A 202 15.48 12.81 -9.53
N ALA A 203 14.53 13.73 -9.35
CA ALA A 203 13.92 14.49 -10.43
C ALA A 203 14.85 15.57 -11.00
N ASP A 204 15.74 16.14 -10.17
CA ASP A 204 16.68 17.21 -10.61
C ASP A 204 17.74 16.65 -11.56
N THR A 205 18.27 15.48 -11.23
CA THR A 205 19.25 14.76 -12.06
C THR A 205 18.59 13.80 -13.03
N GLN A 206 17.27 13.64 -12.94
CA GLN A 206 16.48 12.65 -13.70
C GLN A 206 16.95 11.20 -13.49
N LYS A 207 17.56 10.95 -12.35
CA LYS A 207 18.11 9.63 -12.04
C LYS A 207 17.01 8.67 -11.59
N LEU A 208 16.97 7.49 -12.18
CA LEU A 208 16.11 6.37 -11.79
C LEU A 208 16.95 5.10 -11.73
N GLU A 209 17.04 4.50 -10.57
CA GLU A 209 17.68 3.21 -10.34
C GLU A 209 16.71 2.30 -9.61
N VAL A 210 16.54 1.08 -10.10
CA VAL A 210 15.76 0.04 -9.44
C VAL A 210 16.49 -1.29 -9.56
N ASP A 211 16.66 -1.95 -8.43
CA ASP A 211 17.20 -3.31 -8.32
C ASP A 211 16.13 -4.22 -7.72
N GLY A 212 15.76 -5.27 -8.42
CA GLY A 212 14.80 -6.28 -8.00
C GLY A 212 15.41 -7.67 -7.96
N LYS A 213 15.06 -8.46 -6.94
CA LYS A 213 15.45 -9.86 -6.83
C LYS A 213 14.23 -10.71 -6.54
N MET A 214 14.08 -11.77 -7.29
CA MET A 214 13.03 -12.76 -7.20
C MET A 214 13.69 -14.15 -7.23
N PRO A 215 14.03 -14.72 -6.05
CA PRO A 215 14.81 -15.97 -5.99
C PRO A 215 14.08 -17.14 -6.61
N GLN A 216 12.80 -17.35 -6.29
CA GLN A 216 11.96 -18.38 -6.87
C GLN A 216 10.51 -17.93 -6.94
N VAL A 217 9.84 -18.22 -8.04
CA VAL A 217 8.39 -18.06 -8.20
C VAL A 217 7.82 -19.25 -8.97
N LEU A 218 6.78 -19.86 -8.42
CA LEU A 218 5.97 -20.87 -9.09
C LEU A 218 4.59 -20.26 -9.43
N TYR A 219 4.38 -19.98 -10.70
CA TYR A 219 3.16 -19.39 -11.24
C TYR A 219 2.53 -20.31 -12.29
N GLY A 220 1.35 -20.86 -11.99
CA GLY A 220 0.74 -21.90 -12.79
C GLY A 220 1.64 -23.13 -12.86
N GLU A 221 2.11 -23.46 -14.07
CA GLU A 221 3.06 -24.54 -14.35
C GLU A 221 4.48 -24.01 -14.64
N ASN A 222 4.70 -22.72 -14.46
CA ASN A 222 5.97 -22.07 -14.75
C ASN A 222 6.75 -21.85 -13.46
N GLU A 223 7.99 -22.28 -13.44
CA GLU A 223 8.94 -22.01 -12.36
C GLU A 223 10.04 -21.06 -12.88
N ILE A 224 10.21 -19.95 -12.19
CA ILE A 224 11.22 -18.94 -12.44
C ILE A 224 12.19 -18.99 -11.28
N GLU A 225 13.49 -19.13 -11.55
CA GLU A 225 14.54 -19.16 -10.54
C GLU A 225 15.55 -18.03 -10.78
N ASN A 226 15.93 -17.37 -9.67
CA ASN A 226 16.97 -16.34 -9.63
C ASN A 226 16.80 -15.25 -10.71
N ALA A 227 15.59 -14.67 -10.77
CA ALA A 227 15.36 -13.50 -11.60
C ALA A 227 15.91 -12.25 -10.91
N VAL A 228 16.73 -11.49 -11.62
CA VAL A 228 17.30 -10.21 -11.19
C VAL A 228 16.93 -9.15 -12.20
N LEU A 229 16.22 -8.12 -11.75
CA LEU A 229 15.88 -6.94 -12.54
C LEU A 229 16.80 -5.80 -12.15
N LYS A 230 17.36 -5.12 -13.14
CA LYS A 230 18.06 -3.85 -12.97
C LYS A 230 17.52 -2.82 -13.94
N ILE A 231 17.10 -1.67 -13.42
CA ILE A 231 16.69 -0.52 -14.22
C ILE A 231 17.61 0.65 -13.88
N THR A 232 18.18 1.27 -14.91
CA THR A 232 19.00 2.47 -14.78
C THR A 232 18.71 3.41 -15.95
N ASN A 233 18.89 4.69 -15.75
CA ASN A 233 18.83 5.66 -16.83
C ASN A 233 20.16 6.39 -16.99
N GLU A 234 21.07 5.74 -17.66
CA GLU A 234 22.41 6.27 -17.97
C GLU A 234 22.53 6.62 -19.45
N ASN A 235 23.40 7.58 -19.78
CA ASN A 235 23.73 7.96 -21.17
C ASN A 235 22.49 8.33 -22.01
N ASN A 236 21.53 9.04 -21.44
CA ASN A 236 20.26 9.42 -22.08
C ASN A 236 19.43 8.21 -22.57
N ALA A 237 19.57 7.06 -21.96
CA ALA A 237 18.79 5.87 -22.24
C ALA A 237 18.23 5.27 -20.94
N LEU A 238 16.98 4.85 -20.97
CA LEU A 238 16.44 3.98 -19.93
C LEU A 238 16.83 2.54 -20.28
N GLN A 239 17.67 1.97 -19.45
CA GLN A 239 18.15 0.59 -19.60
C GLN A 239 17.41 -0.29 -18.58
N TYR A 240 16.94 -1.42 -19.03
CA TYR A 240 16.43 -2.47 -18.16
C TYR A 240 17.09 -3.79 -18.53
N ASN A 241 17.62 -4.45 -17.53
CA ASN A 241 18.25 -5.76 -17.65
C ASN A 241 17.50 -6.73 -16.74
N LEU A 242 16.94 -7.77 -17.34
CA LEU A 242 16.31 -8.88 -16.62
C LEU A 242 17.12 -10.15 -16.91
N ASN A 243 17.83 -10.63 -15.88
CA ASN A 243 18.48 -11.93 -15.91
C ASN A 243 17.61 -12.95 -15.19
N VAL A 244 17.39 -14.08 -15.82
CA VAL A 244 16.69 -15.23 -15.25
C VAL A 244 17.61 -16.43 -15.37
N ALA A 245 17.99 -17.04 -14.25
CA ALA A 245 18.90 -18.18 -14.29
C ALA A 245 18.22 -19.44 -14.82
N SER A 246 16.94 -19.64 -14.50
CA SER A 246 16.18 -20.79 -14.98
C SER A 246 14.71 -20.42 -15.18
N LEU A 247 14.15 -20.85 -16.29
CA LEU A 247 12.73 -20.80 -16.59
C LEU A 247 12.30 -22.20 -17.03
N LYS A 248 11.49 -22.86 -16.23
CA LYS A 248 10.89 -24.16 -16.51
C LYS A 248 9.39 -24.00 -16.73
N SER A 249 8.88 -24.64 -17.74
CA SER A 249 7.46 -24.73 -18.07
C SER A 249 7.11 -26.17 -18.42
N ALA A 250 5.83 -26.53 -18.42
CA ALA A 250 5.39 -27.86 -18.86
C ALA A 250 5.85 -28.22 -20.30
N SER A 251 6.11 -27.23 -21.13
CA SER A 251 6.47 -27.40 -22.54
C SER A 251 7.96 -27.17 -22.87
N PHE A 252 8.73 -26.51 -22.01
CA PHE A 252 10.15 -26.22 -22.22
C PHE A 252 10.88 -25.86 -20.91
N ALA A 253 12.21 -25.98 -20.94
CA ALA A 253 13.10 -25.45 -19.91
C ALA A 253 14.25 -24.67 -20.58
N LEU A 254 14.58 -23.50 -20.00
CA LEU A 254 15.74 -22.69 -20.34
C LEU A 254 16.60 -22.54 -19.08
N ASN A 255 17.90 -22.83 -19.20
CA ASN A 255 18.89 -22.71 -18.12
C ASN A 255 19.99 -21.74 -18.55
#